data_08d23d3c112bd910d3516d7cb2339f5a
#
_entry.id   08d23d3c112bd910d3516d7cb2339f5a
#
_cell.length_a   1.000
_cell.length_b   1.000
_cell.length_c   1.000
_cell.angle_alpha   90.00
_cell.angle_beta   90.00
_cell.angle_gamma   90.00
#
_symmetry.space_group_name_H-M   'P 1'
#
loop_
_entity.id
_entity.type
_entity.pdbx_description
1 polymer ?
#
loop_
_entity_poly.entity_id
_entity_poly.type
_entity_poly.pdbx_seq_one_letter_code
_entity_poly.pdbx_strand_id
1 'polypeptide(L)'
;LEYAQKHGLRRALDIDYRPVLWGLTSLGDGETRFIASSQVTEQLQQVLRHFDLIVGTEEEFHIAGGSTDTLTALRRVRQLTQAVLVCKRGALGCSVFEGNIADDWSQVKIHSGVRVDVLNVLGAGDAFMSGLLRGYLNDESWEQACRYANACGALVVSRHGCAPAMPTKKELDDYLAREQSITRPDKDPRLNHLHRVTTRKQHWPELC
;
A
#
# COMPACT_ATOMS: atom_id res chain seq x y z
N LEU A 1 -15.21 15.96 -1.60
CA LEU A 1 -15.03 15.40 -2.96
C LEU A 1 -15.60 16.32 -4.03
N GLU A 2 -16.82 16.82 -3.90
CA GLU A 2 -17.48 17.72 -4.87
C GLU A 2 -16.65 18.98 -5.17
N TYR A 3 -16.07 19.61 -4.14
CA TYR A 3 -15.17 20.74 -4.33
C TYR A 3 -13.97 20.38 -5.20
N ALA A 4 -13.31 19.28 -4.90
CA ALA A 4 -12.16 18.79 -5.67
C ALA A 4 -12.55 18.53 -7.14
N GLN A 5 -13.69 17.89 -7.37
CA GLN A 5 -14.22 17.65 -8.71
C GLN A 5 -14.47 18.95 -9.47
N LYS A 6 -15.14 19.92 -8.81
CA LYS A 6 -15.45 21.24 -9.39
C LYS A 6 -14.18 22.00 -9.82
N HIS A 7 -13.08 21.79 -9.10
CA HIS A 7 -11.81 22.49 -9.37
C HIS A 7 -10.80 21.64 -10.16
N GLY A 8 -11.22 20.50 -10.72
CA GLY A 8 -10.35 19.64 -11.53
C GLY A 8 -9.17 19.03 -10.77
N LEU A 9 -9.30 18.87 -9.44
CA LEU A 9 -8.25 18.28 -8.61
C LEU A 9 -8.27 16.76 -8.73
N ARG A 10 -7.10 16.14 -8.80
CA ARG A 10 -6.96 14.67 -8.76
C ARG A 10 -7.36 14.16 -7.38
N ARG A 11 -8.15 13.08 -7.35
CA ARG A 11 -8.71 12.47 -6.14
C ARG A 11 -8.20 11.04 -6.02
N ALA A 12 -7.40 10.78 -5.00
CA ALA A 12 -6.88 9.46 -4.72
C ALA A 12 -7.49 8.92 -3.41
N LEU A 13 -7.79 7.64 -3.39
CA LEU A 13 -8.26 6.89 -2.23
C LEU A 13 -7.26 5.76 -1.93
N ASP A 14 -6.72 5.72 -0.72
CA ASP A 14 -6.26 4.46 -0.11
C ASP A 14 -7.44 3.89 0.69
N ILE A 15 -7.84 2.65 0.41
CA ILE A 15 -9.02 2.05 1.05
C ILE A 15 -8.80 1.93 2.56
N ASP A 16 -7.60 1.55 2.98
CA ASP A 16 -7.15 1.45 4.39
C ASP A 16 -8.24 0.94 5.35
N TYR A 17 -8.80 -0.22 5.02
CA TYR A 17 -9.88 -0.80 5.80
C TYR A 17 -9.41 -1.23 7.19
N ARG A 18 -10.09 -0.71 8.21
CA ARG A 18 -9.82 -0.98 9.64
C ARG A 18 -11.12 -1.43 10.33
N PRO A 19 -11.33 -2.73 10.56
CA PRO A 19 -12.56 -3.26 11.18
C PRO A 19 -12.93 -2.58 12.50
N VAL A 20 -11.93 -2.21 13.32
CA VAL A 20 -12.13 -1.55 14.61
C VAL A 20 -12.81 -0.18 14.46
N LEU A 21 -12.54 0.56 13.40
CA LEU A 21 -13.16 1.86 13.14
C LEU A 21 -14.63 1.74 12.72
N TRP A 22 -15.03 0.54 12.30
CA TRP A 22 -16.40 0.21 11.93
C TRP A 22 -17.17 -0.51 13.05
N GLY A 23 -16.55 -0.66 14.23
CA GLY A 23 -17.15 -1.35 15.36
C GLY A 23 -17.30 -2.87 15.17
N LEU A 24 -16.54 -3.46 14.25
CA LEU A 24 -16.59 -4.90 13.94
C LEU A 24 -15.64 -5.72 14.81
N THR A 25 -14.70 -5.07 15.48
CA THR A 25 -13.78 -5.68 16.47
C THR A 25 -13.56 -4.73 17.63
N SER A 26 -13.07 -5.26 18.75
CA SER A 26 -12.66 -4.48 19.93
C SER A 26 -11.17 -4.17 19.90
N LEU A 27 -10.77 -3.09 20.57
CA LEU A 27 -9.37 -2.80 20.85
C LEU A 27 -8.80 -3.94 21.71
N GLY A 28 -7.77 -4.63 21.20
CA GLY A 28 -7.16 -5.77 21.89
C GLY A 28 -7.42 -7.14 21.26
N ASP A 29 -8.38 -7.25 20.32
CA ASP A 29 -8.68 -8.51 19.62
C ASP A 29 -7.61 -8.88 18.56
N GLY A 30 -6.48 -8.20 18.56
CA GLY A 30 -5.41 -8.37 17.58
C GLY A 30 -5.69 -7.60 16.28
N GLU A 31 -4.73 -7.68 15.33
CA GLU A 31 -4.86 -7.03 14.04
C GLU A 31 -5.61 -7.90 13.02
N THR A 32 -6.84 -8.30 13.31
CA THR A 32 -7.69 -8.92 12.28
C THR A 32 -8.01 -7.86 11.23
N ARG A 33 -7.37 -7.95 10.07
CA ARG A 33 -7.50 -6.96 8.99
C ARG A 33 -8.67 -7.23 8.05
N PHE A 34 -9.19 -8.44 8.05
CA PHE A 34 -10.30 -8.81 7.18
C PHE A 34 -11.48 -9.32 7.99
N ILE A 35 -12.54 -8.53 8.04
CA ILE A 35 -13.86 -8.95 8.51
C ILE A 35 -14.86 -8.50 7.44
N ALA A 36 -15.48 -9.46 6.77
CA ALA A 36 -16.50 -9.17 5.76
C ALA A 36 -17.69 -8.48 6.40
N SER A 37 -18.14 -7.39 5.79
CA SER A 37 -19.32 -6.63 6.22
C SER A 37 -20.01 -6.02 5.00
N SER A 38 -21.24 -6.43 4.74
CA SER A 38 -22.05 -5.88 3.65
C SER A 38 -22.26 -4.37 3.82
N GLN A 39 -22.46 -3.91 5.05
CA GLN A 39 -22.63 -2.49 5.35
C GLN A 39 -21.39 -1.68 4.94
N VAL A 40 -20.18 -2.16 5.26
CA VAL A 40 -18.93 -1.49 4.87
C VAL A 40 -18.77 -1.51 3.36
N THR A 41 -19.04 -2.65 2.72
CA THR A 41 -19.00 -2.80 1.27
C THR A 41 -19.92 -1.77 0.59
N GLU A 42 -21.16 -1.65 1.02
CA GLU A 42 -22.14 -0.70 0.48
C GLU A 42 -21.67 0.76 0.66
N GLN A 43 -21.14 1.12 1.82
CA GLN A 43 -20.64 2.47 2.07
C GLN A 43 -19.42 2.81 1.20
N LEU A 44 -18.47 1.89 1.06
CA LEU A 44 -17.32 2.08 0.16
C LEU A 44 -17.80 2.25 -1.29
N GLN A 45 -18.69 1.39 -1.77
CA GLN A 45 -19.18 1.42 -3.14
C GLN A 45 -19.85 2.75 -3.52
N GLN A 46 -20.51 3.42 -2.57
CA GLN A 46 -21.13 4.73 -2.81
C GLN A 46 -20.11 5.81 -3.17
N VAL A 47 -18.87 5.71 -2.68
CA VAL A 47 -17.85 6.76 -2.86
C VAL A 47 -16.84 6.46 -3.97
N LEU A 48 -16.68 5.19 -4.41
CA LEU A 48 -15.64 4.80 -5.38
C LEU A 48 -15.67 5.60 -6.68
N ARG A 49 -16.87 5.95 -7.18
CA ARG A 49 -17.05 6.73 -8.41
C ARG A 49 -16.47 8.15 -8.37
N HIS A 50 -16.16 8.65 -7.17
CA HIS A 50 -15.66 10.01 -6.98
C HIS A 50 -14.15 10.14 -7.04
N PHE A 51 -13.43 9.04 -7.23
CA PHE A 51 -11.97 9.02 -7.25
C PHE A 51 -11.42 8.77 -8.66
N ASP A 52 -10.20 9.25 -8.87
CA ASP A 52 -9.44 9.07 -10.12
C ASP A 52 -8.39 7.96 -9.96
N LEU A 53 -7.97 7.69 -8.72
CA LEU A 53 -7.05 6.63 -8.32
C LEU A 53 -7.58 5.95 -7.05
N ILE A 54 -7.65 4.62 -7.05
CA ILE A 54 -8.04 3.82 -5.88
C ILE A 54 -6.95 2.78 -5.63
N VAL A 55 -6.40 2.78 -4.42
CA VAL A 55 -5.33 1.90 -3.97
C VAL A 55 -5.83 1.06 -2.82
N GLY A 56 -5.46 -0.21 -2.79
CA GLY A 56 -5.83 -1.11 -1.70
C GLY A 56 -5.02 -2.40 -1.74
N THR A 57 -5.03 -3.17 -0.65
CA THR A 57 -4.57 -4.56 -0.62
C THR A 57 -5.60 -5.49 -1.28
N GLU A 58 -5.25 -6.76 -1.49
CA GLU A 58 -6.20 -7.76 -1.98
C GLU A 58 -7.42 -7.83 -1.05
N GLU A 59 -7.19 -7.88 0.28
CA GLU A 59 -8.25 -7.94 1.29
C GLU A 59 -9.14 -6.69 1.28
N GLU A 60 -8.55 -5.51 1.09
CA GLU A 60 -9.29 -4.25 1.01
C GLU A 60 -10.18 -4.21 -0.24
N PHE A 61 -9.69 -4.75 -1.37
CA PHE A 61 -10.52 -4.93 -2.55
C PHE A 61 -11.60 -6.00 -2.35
N HIS A 62 -11.33 -7.06 -1.56
CA HIS A 62 -12.37 -8.04 -1.18
C HIS A 62 -13.54 -7.35 -0.45
N ILE A 63 -13.23 -6.44 0.48
CA ILE A 63 -14.25 -5.64 1.17
C ILE A 63 -14.98 -4.73 0.18
N ALA A 64 -14.26 -3.95 -0.61
CA ALA A 64 -14.87 -2.99 -1.55
C ALA A 64 -15.71 -3.68 -2.64
N GLY A 65 -15.28 -4.82 -3.14
CA GLY A 65 -15.98 -5.59 -4.16
C GLY A 65 -16.96 -6.64 -3.63
N GLY A 66 -16.96 -6.91 -2.31
CA GLY A 66 -17.83 -7.92 -1.71
C GLY A 66 -17.57 -9.34 -2.23
N SER A 67 -16.30 -9.71 -2.41
CA SER A 67 -15.89 -11.03 -2.89
C SER A 67 -14.53 -11.40 -2.32
N THR A 68 -14.31 -12.66 -1.97
CA THR A 68 -13.01 -13.17 -1.51
C THR A 68 -12.08 -13.59 -2.66
N ASP A 69 -12.57 -13.59 -3.90
CA ASP A 69 -11.74 -13.73 -5.09
C ASP A 69 -11.33 -12.33 -5.59
N THR A 70 -10.03 -12.06 -5.63
CA THR A 70 -9.48 -10.72 -5.90
C THR A 70 -9.86 -10.19 -7.28
N LEU A 71 -9.77 -11.01 -8.34
CA LEU A 71 -10.13 -10.55 -9.68
C LEU A 71 -11.63 -10.28 -9.80
N THR A 72 -12.46 -11.09 -9.16
CA THR A 72 -13.91 -10.86 -9.09
C THR A 72 -14.23 -9.59 -8.32
N ALA A 73 -13.57 -9.35 -7.18
CA ALA A 73 -13.71 -8.12 -6.40
C ALA A 73 -13.33 -6.88 -7.22
N LEU A 74 -12.17 -6.93 -7.88
CA LEU A 74 -11.70 -5.86 -8.77
C LEU A 74 -12.68 -5.60 -9.93
N ARG A 75 -13.25 -6.64 -10.56
CA ARG A 75 -14.27 -6.50 -11.61
C ARG A 75 -15.53 -5.80 -11.10
N ARG A 76 -15.99 -6.14 -9.89
CA ARG A 76 -17.15 -5.46 -9.27
C ARG A 76 -16.86 -4.00 -8.96
N VAL A 77 -15.67 -3.70 -8.42
CA VAL A 77 -15.22 -2.32 -8.21
C VAL A 77 -15.14 -1.57 -9.54
N ARG A 78 -14.59 -2.18 -10.59
CA ARG A 78 -14.51 -1.58 -11.94
C ARG A 78 -15.86 -1.20 -12.52
N GLN A 79 -16.93 -1.94 -12.22
CA GLN A 79 -18.27 -1.59 -12.65
C GLN A 79 -18.81 -0.30 -12.02
N LEU A 80 -18.23 0.13 -10.90
CA LEU A 80 -18.67 1.30 -10.12
C LEU A 80 -17.82 2.54 -10.38
N THR A 81 -16.63 2.41 -10.98
CA THR A 81 -15.70 3.53 -11.16
C THR A 81 -14.85 3.39 -12.41
N GLN A 82 -14.44 4.54 -12.96
CA GLN A 82 -13.43 4.63 -14.03
C GLN A 82 -12.03 4.93 -13.49
N ALA A 83 -11.86 5.00 -12.17
CA ALA A 83 -10.57 5.23 -11.53
C ALA A 83 -9.53 4.19 -11.95
N VAL A 84 -8.25 4.56 -11.95
CA VAL A 84 -7.18 3.57 -11.98
C VAL A 84 -7.17 2.81 -10.66
N LEU A 85 -7.15 1.47 -10.73
CA LEU A 85 -7.09 0.61 -9.54
C LEU A 85 -5.66 0.10 -9.37
N VAL A 86 -5.13 0.22 -8.16
CA VAL A 86 -3.80 -0.31 -7.80
C VAL A 86 -3.96 -1.31 -6.65
N CYS A 87 -3.73 -2.58 -6.96
CA CYS A 87 -3.82 -3.67 -5.98
C CYS A 87 -2.44 -3.98 -5.40
N LYS A 88 -2.27 -3.73 -4.11
CA LYS A 88 -1.07 -4.07 -3.32
C LYS A 88 -1.09 -5.55 -2.98
N ARG A 89 0.02 -6.26 -3.23
CA ARG A 89 0.16 -7.71 -3.02
C ARG A 89 1.36 -8.07 -2.12
N GLY A 90 1.66 -7.20 -1.17
CA GLY A 90 2.75 -7.38 -0.22
C GLY A 90 4.10 -7.59 -0.92
N ALA A 91 4.80 -8.68 -0.57
CA ALA A 91 6.11 -9.01 -1.13
C ALA A 91 6.10 -9.29 -2.65
N LEU A 92 4.93 -9.60 -3.23
CA LEU A 92 4.78 -9.78 -4.68
C LEU A 92 4.79 -8.43 -5.43
N GLY A 93 4.59 -7.33 -4.73
CA GLY A 93 4.53 -5.99 -5.32
C GLY A 93 3.11 -5.50 -5.53
N CYS A 94 2.78 -5.01 -6.73
CA CYS A 94 1.45 -4.49 -7.04
C CYS A 94 1.08 -4.68 -8.51
N SER A 95 -0.20 -4.51 -8.79
CA SER A 95 -0.75 -4.52 -10.15
C SER A 95 -1.61 -3.28 -10.38
N VAL A 96 -1.54 -2.73 -11.59
CA VAL A 96 -2.30 -1.53 -12.00
C VAL A 96 -3.32 -1.92 -13.06
N PHE A 97 -4.52 -1.44 -12.90
CA PHE A 97 -5.63 -1.68 -13.81
C PHE A 97 -6.22 -0.33 -14.24
N GLU A 98 -5.92 0.06 -15.48
CA GLU A 98 -6.45 1.31 -16.10
C GLU A 98 -7.78 1.07 -16.81
N GLY A 99 -8.04 -0.16 -17.23
CA GLY A 99 -9.23 -0.57 -17.97
C GLY A 99 -9.86 -1.83 -17.41
N ASN A 100 -10.25 -2.74 -18.29
CA ASN A 100 -10.88 -4.01 -17.93
C ASN A 100 -9.96 -4.86 -17.04
N ILE A 101 -10.57 -5.57 -16.12
CA ILE A 101 -9.86 -6.53 -15.25
C ILE A 101 -9.78 -7.87 -15.98
N ALA A 102 -8.58 -8.42 -16.08
CA ALA A 102 -8.33 -9.72 -16.69
C ALA A 102 -9.09 -10.86 -15.99
N ASP A 103 -9.31 -11.95 -16.71
CA ASP A 103 -9.99 -13.13 -16.16
C ASP A 103 -9.08 -13.99 -15.31
N ASP A 104 -7.78 -13.95 -15.59
CA ASP A 104 -6.77 -14.73 -14.90
C ASP A 104 -5.51 -13.92 -14.59
N TRP A 105 -4.86 -14.23 -13.46
CA TRP A 105 -3.64 -13.56 -13.02
C TRP A 105 -2.45 -13.68 -13.98
N SER A 106 -2.42 -14.73 -14.81
CA SER A 106 -1.37 -14.88 -15.84
C SER A 106 -1.37 -13.78 -16.89
N GLN A 107 -2.50 -13.08 -17.03
CA GLN A 107 -2.67 -11.95 -17.95
C GLN A 107 -2.43 -10.59 -17.29
N VAL A 108 -2.20 -10.57 -15.97
CA VAL A 108 -2.03 -9.34 -15.19
C VAL A 108 -0.56 -9.00 -15.06
N LYS A 109 -0.18 -7.78 -15.48
CA LYS A 109 1.18 -7.28 -15.23
C LYS A 109 1.38 -7.06 -13.73
N ILE A 110 2.42 -7.69 -13.19
CA ILE A 110 2.86 -7.49 -11.81
C ILE A 110 4.09 -6.60 -11.81
N HIS A 111 4.02 -5.47 -11.12
CA HIS A 111 5.17 -4.64 -10.80
C HIS A 111 5.82 -5.20 -9.54
N SER A 112 6.91 -5.92 -9.72
CA SER A 112 7.56 -6.72 -8.68
C SER A 112 7.88 -5.92 -7.42
N GLY A 113 7.61 -6.52 -6.27
CA GLY A 113 8.05 -6.01 -4.98
C GLY A 113 9.57 -6.14 -4.79
N VAL A 114 10.06 -5.49 -3.77
CA VAL A 114 11.46 -5.56 -3.37
C VAL A 114 11.59 -6.53 -2.20
N ARG A 115 12.47 -7.51 -2.31
CA ARG A 115 12.74 -8.47 -1.23
C ARG A 115 13.64 -7.84 -0.17
N VAL A 116 13.13 -7.79 1.05
CA VAL A 116 13.85 -7.28 2.23
C VAL A 116 13.51 -8.12 3.44
N ASP A 117 14.36 -8.04 4.48
CA ASP A 117 14.00 -8.59 5.78
C ASP A 117 13.03 -7.62 6.45
N VAL A 118 11.87 -8.14 6.82
CA VAL A 118 10.80 -7.35 7.45
C VAL A 118 11.06 -7.27 8.95
N LEU A 119 11.24 -6.06 9.47
CA LEU A 119 11.35 -5.78 10.91
C LEU A 119 10.02 -5.28 11.48
N ASN A 120 9.24 -4.56 10.68
CA ASN A 120 7.98 -3.96 11.09
C ASN A 120 7.12 -3.69 9.86
N VAL A 121 5.82 -3.94 9.94
CA VAL A 121 4.90 -3.71 8.81
C VAL A 121 4.12 -2.39 8.92
N LEU A 122 4.24 -1.70 10.06
CA LEU A 122 3.48 -0.47 10.31
C LEU A 122 3.96 0.65 9.38
N GLY A 123 3.03 1.29 8.68
CA GLY A 123 3.32 2.37 7.74
C GLY A 123 3.74 1.92 6.34
N ALA A 124 3.76 0.61 6.06
CA ALA A 124 4.09 0.10 4.72
C ALA A 124 3.14 0.62 3.64
N GLY A 125 1.84 0.66 3.94
CA GLY A 125 0.80 1.21 3.03
C GLY A 125 1.01 2.69 2.75
N ASP A 126 1.24 3.49 3.81
CA ASP A 126 1.47 4.94 3.69
C ASP A 126 2.73 5.24 2.86
N ALA A 127 3.81 4.49 3.11
CA ALA A 127 5.05 4.61 2.34
C ALA A 127 4.84 4.23 0.86
N PHE A 128 4.15 3.12 0.62
CA PHE A 128 3.78 2.71 -0.73
C PHE A 128 2.98 3.81 -1.43
N MET A 129 1.94 4.33 -0.76
CA MET A 129 1.08 5.38 -1.32
C MET A 129 1.87 6.65 -1.61
N SER A 130 2.80 7.06 -0.75
CA SER A 130 3.62 8.26 -0.98
C SER A 130 4.52 8.11 -2.22
N GLY A 131 5.14 6.93 -2.41
CA GLY A 131 5.93 6.64 -3.60
C GLY A 131 5.08 6.59 -4.88
N LEU A 132 3.90 5.96 -4.81
CA LEU A 132 2.96 5.90 -5.93
C LEU A 132 2.49 7.29 -6.35
N LEU A 133 2.08 8.12 -5.37
CA LEU A 133 1.62 9.48 -5.64
C LEU A 133 2.72 10.36 -6.22
N ARG A 134 3.97 10.17 -5.84
CA ARG A 134 5.10 10.88 -6.46
C ARG A 134 5.09 10.71 -7.99
N GLY A 135 5.02 9.45 -8.47
CA GLY A 135 4.98 9.17 -9.90
C GLY A 135 3.68 9.66 -10.55
N TYR A 136 2.54 9.36 -9.93
CA TYR A 136 1.22 9.74 -10.43
C TYR A 136 1.04 11.26 -10.59
N LEU A 137 1.51 12.05 -9.64
CA LEU A 137 1.38 13.52 -9.69
C LEU A 137 2.36 14.18 -10.64
N ASN A 138 3.44 13.51 -11.02
CA ASN A 138 4.40 13.96 -12.01
C ASN A 138 4.12 13.40 -13.42
N ASP A 139 2.98 12.73 -13.61
CA ASP A 139 2.58 12.11 -14.89
C ASP A 139 3.63 11.11 -15.44
N GLU A 140 4.36 10.44 -14.52
CA GLU A 140 5.31 9.39 -14.86
C GLU A 140 4.58 8.09 -15.23
N SER A 141 5.26 7.16 -15.90
CA SER A 141 4.67 5.85 -16.21
C SER A 141 4.28 5.08 -14.93
N TRP A 142 3.26 4.23 -15.02
CA TRP A 142 2.87 3.34 -13.91
C TRP A 142 4.00 2.42 -13.48
N GLU A 143 4.86 2.03 -14.42
CA GLU A 143 6.07 1.28 -14.09
C GLU A 143 6.96 2.02 -13.11
N GLN A 144 7.24 3.30 -13.39
CA GLN A 144 8.06 4.14 -12.53
C GLN A 144 7.36 4.47 -11.21
N ALA A 145 6.06 4.79 -11.24
CA ALA A 145 5.28 5.05 -10.03
C ALA A 145 5.24 3.83 -9.10
N CYS A 146 5.00 2.64 -9.63
CA CYS A 146 5.01 1.38 -8.86
C CYS A 146 6.43 1.04 -8.33
N ARG A 147 7.47 1.35 -9.09
CA ARG A 147 8.86 1.19 -8.65
C ARG A 147 9.15 2.05 -7.42
N TYR A 148 8.73 3.32 -7.42
CA TYR A 148 8.83 4.18 -6.22
C TYR A 148 8.02 3.62 -5.06
N ALA A 149 6.79 3.22 -5.31
CA ALA A 149 5.88 2.69 -4.30
C ALA A 149 6.44 1.45 -3.60
N ASN A 150 6.87 0.44 -4.38
CA ASN A 150 7.44 -0.80 -3.86
C ASN A 150 8.74 -0.55 -3.09
N ALA A 151 9.60 0.34 -3.57
CA ALA A 151 10.84 0.70 -2.88
C ALA A 151 10.57 1.45 -1.56
N CYS A 152 9.62 2.40 -1.53
CA CYS A 152 9.24 3.07 -0.29
C CYS A 152 8.70 2.08 0.75
N GLY A 153 7.80 1.18 0.35
CA GLY A 153 7.28 0.13 1.24
C GLY A 153 8.40 -0.77 1.78
N ALA A 154 9.32 -1.23 0.93
CA ALA A 154 10.46 -2.05 1.33
C ALA A 154 11.38 -1.33 2.31
N LEU A 155 11.69 -0.06 2.08
CA LEU A 155 12.51 0.75 2.97
C LEU A 155 11.88 0.90 4.35
N VAL A 156 10.57 1.14 4.44
CA VAL A 156 9.87 1.28 5.73
C VAL A 156 9.83 -0.04 6.48
N VAL A 157 9.45 -1.14 5.85
CA VAL A 157 9.33 -2.43 6.56
C VAL A 157 10.66 -3.01 7.00
N SER A 158 11.79 -2.57 6.43
CA SER A 158 13.14 -2.98 6.82
C SER A 158 13.74 -2.13 7.96
N ARG A 159 12.97 -1.18 8.50
CA ARG A 159 13.41 -0.24 9.55
C ARG A 159 12.51 -0.30 10.76
N HIS A 160 12.98 0.24 11.88
CA HIS A 160 12.16 0.39 13.09
C HIS A 160 11.34 1.69 13.05
N GLY A 161 10.11 1.59 13.49
CA GLY A 161 9.18 2.72 13.54
C GLY A 161 8.30 2.82 12.29
N CYS A 162 7.40 3.81 12.29
CA CYS A 162 6.50 4.13 11.18
C CYS A 162 6.97 5.45 10.53
N ALA A 163 6.56 6.59 11.05
CA ALA A 163 6.93 7.89 10.50
C ALA A 163 8.46 8.14 10.44
N PRO A 164 9.26 7.77 11.48
CA PRO A 164 10.72 7.90 11.39
C PRO A 164 11.38 6.98 10.36
N ALA A 165 10.70 5.91 9.95
CA ALA A 165 11.20 4.96 8.96
C ALA A 165 10.93 5.41 7.51
N MET A 166 10.06 6.40 7.30
CA MET A 166 9.72 6.89 5.96
C MET A 166 10.97 7.41 5.23
N PRO A 167 11.20 6.97 3.98
CA PRO A 167 12.36 7.41 3.22
C PRO A 167 12.20 8.86 2.77
N THR A 168 13.28 9.61 2.80
CA THR A 168 13.37 10.87 2.09
C THR A 168 13.45 10.62 0.57
N LYS A 169 13.14 11.67 -0.22
CA LYS A 169 13.32 11.60 -1.69
C LYS A 169 14.74 11.17 -2.08
N LYS A 170 15.74 11.74 -1.40
CA LYS A 170 17.16 11.43 -1.67
C LYS A 170 17.49 9.97 -1.37
N GLU A 171 17.02 9.42 -0.24
CA GLU A 171 17.21 8.01 0.09
C GLU A 171 16.57 7.09 -0.93
N LEU A 172 15.35 7.41 -1.37
CA LEU A 172 14.67 6.65 -2.40
C LEU A 172 15.45 6.69 -3.73
N ASP A 173 15.87 7.88 -4.17
CA ASP A 173 16.62 8.03 -5.42
C ASP A 173 17.96 7.30 -5.35
N ASP A 174 18.70 7.42 -4.23
CA ASP A 174 19.95 6.69 -3.99
C ASP A 174 19.75 5.17 -3.94
N TYR A 175 18.64 4.71 -3.36
CA TYR A 175 18.30 3.29 -3.31
C TYR A 175 18.02 2.75 -4.70
N LEU A 176 17.18 3.40 -5.47
CA LEU A 176 16.79 2.98 -6.82
C LEU A 176 17.96 3.01 -7.83
N ALA A 177 18.91 3.92 -7.64
CA ALA A 177 20.13 3.96 -8.43
C ALA A 177 21.02 2.71 -8.22
N ARG A 178 20.85 1.97 -7.11
CA ARG A 178 21.66 0.80 -6.72
C ARG A 178 20.87 -0.50 -6.69
N GLU A 179 19.61 -0.48 -7.09
CA GLU A 179 18.63 -1.57 -6.94
C GLU A 179 19.17 -2.96 -7.29
N GLN A 180 20.16 -3.04 -8.14
CA GLN A 180 20.78 -4.31 -8.54
C GLN A 180 21.74 -4.91 -7.49
N SER A 181 22.13 -4.15 -6.46
CA SER A 181 23.18 -4.56 -5.51
C SER A 181 22.73 -4.66 -4.05
N ILE A 182 21.59 -4.11 -3.67
CA ILE A 182 21.15 -4.05 -2.27
C ILE A 182 19.84 -4.87 -2.11
N THR A 183 20.00 -6.07 -1.61
CA THR A 183 18.87 -6.93 -1.22
C THR A 183 18.32 -6.61 0.17
N ARG A 184 19.06 -5.83 0.98
CA ARG A 184 18.73 -5.47 2.37
C ARG A 184 18.97 -3.98 2.62
N PRO A 185 17.94 -3.12 2.47
CA PRO A 185 18.05 -1.69 2.73
C PRO A 185 18.50 -1.33 4.16
N ASP A 186 18.13 -2.18 5.15
CA ASP A 186 18.51 -2.04 6.55
C ASP A 186 20.01 -2.10 6.80
N LYS A 187 20.77 -2.71 5.90
CA LYS A 187 22.23 -2.83 5.97
C LYS A 187 22.98 -1.76 5.17
N ASP A 188 22.29 -0.86 4.48
CA ASP A 188 22.97 0.23 3.78
C ASP A 188 23.56 1.22 4.80
N PRO A 189 24.89 1.40 4.84
CA PRO A 189 25.55 2.28 5.82
C PRO A 189 25.07 3.74 5.77
N ARG A 190 24.52 4.18 4.63
CA ARG A 190 24.01 5.54 4.45
C ARG A 190 22.64 5.77 5.06
N LEU A 191 21.91 4.67 5.31
CA LEU A 191 20.62 4.68 5.99
C LEU A 191 20.79 4.45 7.51
N ASN A 192 22.01 4.32 8.01
CA ASN A 192 22.33 4.04 9.41
C ASN A 192 21.85 5.12 10.38
N HIS A 193 21.60 6.35 9.92
CA HIS A 193 21.05 7.40 10.77
C HIS A 193 19.66 7.05 11.30
N LEU A 194 18.91 6.22 10.58
CA LEU A 194 17.58 5.74 10.99
C LEU A 194 17.66 4.53 11.94
N HIS A 195 18.79 3.82 11.95
CA HIS A 195 18.99 2.63 12.79
C HIS A 195 19.66 2.91 14.13
N ARG A 196 20.20 4.12 14.36
CA ARG A 196 20.93 4.46 15.59
C ARG A 196 20.11 4.45 16.87
N VAL A 197 18.79 4.38 16.77
CA VAL A 197 17.89 4.46 17.94
C VAL A 197 17.67 3.11 18.64
N THR A 198 18.07 1.98 18.08
CA THR A 198 17.58 0.67 18.53
C THR A 198 18.60 -0.43 18.82
N THR A 199 19.88 -0.11 19.01
CA THR A 199 20.85 -1.12 19.48
C THR A 199 20.90 -1.30 20.99
N ARG A 200 20.01 -0.72 21.77
CA ARG A 200 19.79 -1.19 23.15
C ARG A 200 18.91 -2.44 23.09
N LYS A 201 19.52 -3.61 23.25
CA LYS A 201 18.80 -4.83 23.64
C LYS A 201 17.96 -4.48 24.87
N GLN A 202 16.66 -4.25 24.70
CA GLN A 202 15.74 -4.25 25.82
C GLN A 202 15.63 -5.72 26.26
N HIS A 203 16.28 -6.03 27.36
CA HIS A 203 15.95 -7.19 28.15
C HIS A 203 14.52 -6.95 28.66
N TRP A 204 13.54 -7.63 28.10
CA TRP A 204 12.24 -7.77 28.72
C TRP A 204 12.44 -8.70 29.92
N PRO A 205 12.12 -8.27 31.17
CA PRO A 205 12.05 -9.22 32.26
C PRO A 205 10.92 -10.20 31.93
N GLU A 206 11.25 -11.50 32.03
CA GLU A 206 10.25 -12.55 31.98
C GLU A 206 9.23 -12.26 33.09
N LEU A 207 8.02 -11.91 32.69
CA LEU A 207 6.89 -11.82 33.61
C LEU A 207 6.42 -13.26 33.85
N CYS A 208 6.72 -13.77 35.10
CA CYS A 208 6.11 -14.97 35.68
C CYS A 208 4.60 -14.82 35.81
#